data_20de86dc49ee79a3871202f906c05934
#
_entry.id   20de86dc49ee79a3871202f906c05934
#
_cell.length_a   1.000
_cell.length_b   1.000
_cell.length_c   1.000
_cell.angle_alpha   90.00
_cell.angle_beta   90.00
_cell.angle_gamma   90.00
#
_symmetry.space_group_name_H-M   'P 1'
#
loop_
_entity.id
_entity.type
_entity.pdbx_description
1 polymer ?
#
loop_
_entity_poly.entity_id
_entity_poly.type
_entity_poly.pdbx_seq_one_letter_code
_entity_poly.pdbx_strand_id
1 'polypeptide(L)'
;GDFNSVIEISKAVTWPTICALTRAVQKDIDVAADALKFAKHKRIHTGIGTSDSHIKYKFNSTREEIIERAVAAVKYAKRYVEDVEFYAEDAGRTENEYLARVVEAVIKAGATVVNIPDTTGYCLPEEYGAKIRYLMEHVDGIDKAILSTHCHNDLGMATANTISGVLNGARQVEVTMNGIGERAGNTSLEEVAMILRCHKDIDIDTNINTQKIYPTSRMVSSLMNMPVQPNKAIV
;
A
#
# COMPACT_ATOMS: atom_id res chain seq x y z
N GLY A 1 -0.39 -14.07 18.41
CA GLY A 1 -0.60 -13.76 17.02
C GLY A 1 -0.35 -12.28 16.75
N ASP A 2 -0.78 -11.83 15.60
CA ASP A 2 -0.46 -10.52 15.01
C ASP A 2 -0.75 -9.32 15.94
N PHE A 3 -1.85 -9.37 16.70
CA PHE A 3 -2.21 -8.33 17.67
C PHE A 3 -1.07 -8.04 18.67
N ASN A 4 -0.53 -9.10 19.30
CA ASN A 4 0.55 -8.96 20.26
C ASN A 4 1.86 -8.50 19.59
N SER A 5 2.12 -8.97 18.37
CA SER A 5 3.29 -8.53 17.61
C SER A 5 3.25 -7.04 17.31
N VAL A 6 2.10 -6.50 16.90
CA VAL A 6 1.93 -5.06 16.68
C VAL A 6 2.11 -4.27 17.99
N ILE A 7 1.60 -4.75 19.13
CA ILE A 7 1.80 -4.12 20.43
C ILE A 7 3.30 -4.05 20.78
N GLU A 8 4.02 -5.16 20.67
CA GLU A 8 5.45 -5.19 21.02
C GLU A 8 6.29 -4.32 20.08
N ILE A 9 5.99 -4.32 18.78
CA ILE A 9 6.62 -3.40 17.82
C ILE A 9 6.29 -1.94 18.18
N SER A 10 5.04 -1.63 18.51
CA SER A 10 4.60 -0.29 18.90
C SER A 10 5.31 0.25 20.13
N LYS A 11 5.70 -0.62 21.07
CA LYS A 11 6.48 -0.25 22.25
C LYS A 11 7.97 -0.07 21.94
N ALA A 12 8.52 -0.92 21.07
CA ALA A 12 9.96 -0.99 20.83
C ALA A 12 10.45 0.00 19.77
N VAL A 13 9.60 0.31 18.78
CA VAL A 13 9.96 1.08 17.59
C VAL A 13 9.31 2.46 17.67
N THR A 14 10.12 3.50 17.79
CA THR A 14 9.63 4.87 18.09
C THR A 14 9.83 5.86 16.96
N TRP A 15 10.63 5.54 15.95
CA TRP A 15 11.01 6.44 14.90
C TRP A 15 10.05 6.42 13.67
N PRO A 16 9.73 5.27 13.06
CA PRO A 16 8.80 5.21 11.94
C PRO A 16 7.35 5.22 12.44
N THR A 17 6.43 5.48 11.52
CA THR A 17 5.00 5.26 11.73
C THR A 17 4.71 3.76 11.73
N ILE A 18 4.08 3.28 12.79
CA ILE A 18 3.59 1.89 12.87
C ILE A 18 2.19 1.85 12.29
N CYS A 19 1.99 0.96 11.33
CA CYS A 19 0.74 0.82 10.60
C CYS A 19 0.10 -0.54 10.87
N ALA A 20 -1.23 -0.58 11.00
CA ALA A 20 -2.00 -1.81 11.09
C ALA A 20 -3.10 -1.84 10.02
N LEU A 21 -3.16 -2.96 9.29
CA LEU A 21 -4.12 -3.19 8.22
C LEU A 21 -5.46 -3.67 8.79
N THR A 22 -6.56 -3.15 8.25
CA THR A 22 -7.94 -3.53 8.59
C THR A 22 -8.80 -3.62 7.35
N ARG A 23 -9.85 -4.41 7.41
CA ARG A 23 -10.97 -4.26 6.48
C ARG A 23 -11.78 -3.02 6.84
N ALA A 24 -12.64 -2.54 5.94
CA ALA A 24 -13.61 -1.46 6.20
C ALA A 24 -14.75 -1.93 7.15
N VAL A 25 -14.37 -2.41 8.33
CA VAL A 25 -15.24 -2.97 9.37
C VAL A 25 -14.85 -2.36 10.71
N GLN A 26 -15.81 -1.79 11.44
CA GLN A 26 -15.54 -1.09 12.70
C GLN A 26 -14.76 -1.94 13.70
N LYS A 27 -15.15 -3.19 13.89
CA LYS A 27 -14.47 -4.11 14.82
C LYS A 27 -12.98 -4.30 14.48
N ASP A 28 -12.64 -4.40 13.19
CA ASP A 28 -11.24 -4.52 12.76
C ASP A 28 -10.46 -3.24 13.09
N ILE A 29 -11.08 -2.09 12.84
CA ILE A 29 -10.49 -0.76 13.16
C ILE A 29 -10.29 -0.60 14.66
N ASP A 30 -11.25 -1.02 15.51
CA ASP A 30 -11.12 -0.98 16.96
C ASP A 30 -9.92 -1.81 17.45
N VAL A 31 -9.77 -3.03 16.91
CA VAL A 31 -8.64 -3.93 17.25
C VAL A 31 -7.30 -3.34 16.81
N ALA A 32 -7.25 -2.74 15.63
CA ALA A 32 -6.03 -2.07 15.15
C ALA A 32 -5.68 -0.87 16.02
N ALA A 33 -6.65 -0.05 16.39
CA ALA A 33 -6.46 1.10 17.28
C ALA A 33 -5.90 0.67 18.65
N ASP A 34 -6.42 -0.41 19.22
CA ASP A 34 -5.92 -0.99 20.47
C ASP A 34 -4.48 -1.50 20.33
N ALA A 35 -4.15 -2.18 19.24
CA ALA A 35 -2.80 -2.69 18.99
C ALA A 35 -1.79 -1.54 18.83
N LEU A 36 -2.20 -0.43 18.26
CA LEU A 36 -1.36 0.74 17.98
C LEU A 36 -1.27 1.73 19.15
N LYS A 37 -1.96 1.50 20.28
CA LYS A 37 -2.07 2.49 21.36
C LYS A 37 -0.72 2.96 21.92
N PHE A 38 0.30 2.12 21.88
CA PHE A 38 1.66 2.46 22.35
C PHE A 38 2.56 3.06 21.28
N ALA A 39 2.14 3.06 20.01
CA ALA A 39 2.94 3.62 18.93
C ALA A 39 3.03 5.15 19.06
N LYS A 40 4.25 5.69 18.93
CA LYS A 40 4.50 7.13 18.93
C LYS A 40 3.90 7.80 17.71
N HIS A 41 4.09 7.18 16.54
CA HIS A 41 3.49 7.56 15.28
C HIS A 41 2.69 6.36 14.77
N LYS A 42 1.43 6.54 14.51
CA LYS A 42 0.51 5.44 14.21
C LYS A 42 -0.39 5.73 13.04
N ARG A 43 -0.62 4.72 12.23
CA ARG A 43 -1.52 4.76 11.08
C ARG A 43 -2.46 3.58 11.11
N ILE A 44 -3.73 3.81 10.80
CA ILE A 44 -4.67 2.75 10.47
C ILE A 44 -4.80 2.69 8.95
N HIS A 45 -4.58 1.52 8.37
CA HIS A 45 -4.71 1.24 6.95
C HIS A 45 -5.99 0.43 6.74
N THR A 46 -7.05 1.06 6.26
CA THR A 46 -8.35 0.43 6.04
C THR A 46 -8.74 0.49 4.57
N GLY A 47 -9.59 -0.42 4.11
CA GLY A 47 -10.00 -0.39 2.71
C GLY A 47 -11.04 -1.42 2.33
N ILE A 48 -11.44 -1.38 1.06
CA ILE A 48 -12.47 -2.23 0.48
C ILE A 48 -12.19 -2.43 -1.01
N GLY A 49 -12.66 -3.56 -1.55
CA GLY A 49 -12.54 -3.86 -2.98
C GLY A 49 -13.39 -2.94 -3.85
N THR A 50 -12.78 -2.40 -4.90
CA THR A 50 -13.39 -1.39 -5.78
C THR A 50 -13.69 -1.89 -7.19
N SER A 51 -13.13 -3.03 -7.61
CA SER A 51 -13.45 -3.59 -8.93
C SER A 51 -14.89 -4.08 -9.03
N ASP A 52 -15.47 -4.01 -10.22
CA ASP A 52 -16.82 -4.54 -10.48
C ASP A 52 -16.94 -6.02 -10.11
N SER A 53 -15.86 -6.79 -10.26
CA SER A 53 -15.79 -8.18 -9.82
C SER A 53 -15.98 -8.30 -8.30
N HIS A 54 -15.28 -7.48 -7.52
CA HIS A 54 -15.44 -7.46 -6.06
C HIS A 54 -16.80 -6.93 -5.64
N ILE A 55 -17.26 -5.86 -6.25
CA ILE A 55 -18.58 -5.26 -5.95
C ILE A 55 -19.69 -6.29 -6.14
N LYS A 56 -19.67 -6.98 -7.29
CA LYS A 56 -20.72 -7.92 -7.67
C LYS A 56 -20.63 -9.24 -6.90
N TYR A 57 -19.44 -9.85 -6.85
CA TYR A 57 -19.32 -11.25 -6.40
C TYR A 57 -18.81 -11.41 -4.96
N LYS A 58 -18.05 -10.41 -4.44
CA LYS A 58 -17.55 -10.44 -3.05
C LYS A 58 -18.51 -9.75 -2.09
N PHE A 59 -19.11 -8.63 -2.51
CA PHE A 59 -19.93 -7.80 -1.64
C PHE A 59 -21.42 -7.85 -1.96
N ASN A 60 -21.81 -8.30 -3.14
CA ASN A 60 -23.20 -8.24 -3.64
C ASN A 60 -23.80 -6.83 -3.42
N SER A 61 -23.13 -5.81 -3.91
CA SER A 61 -23.36 -4.40 -3.60
C SER A 61 -23.33 -3.55 -4.87
N THR A 62 -23.42 -2.23 -4.73
CA THR A 62 -23.31 -1.25 -5.80
C THR A 62 -22.05 -0.40 -5.65
N ARG A 63 -21.66 0.31 -6.73
CA ARG A 63 -20.52 1.24 -6.71
C ARG A 63 -20.72 2.35 -5.67
N GLU A 64 -21.94 2.86 -5.53
CA GLU A 64 -22.31 3.91 -4.58
C GLU A 64 -22.20 3.43 -3.13
N GLU A 65 -22.74 2.27 -2.82
CA GLU A 65 -22.64 1.66 -1.48
C GLU A 65 -21.19 1.37 -1.08
N ILE A 66 -20.32 1.01 -2.03
CA ILE A 66 -18.90 0.82 -1.76
C ILE A 66 -18.23 2.14 -1.39
N ILE A 67 -18.56 3.24 -2.08
CA ILE A 67 -18.07 4.58 -1.72
C ILE A 67 -18.54 4.97 -0.31
N GLU A 68 -19.81 4.76 0.02
CA GLU A 68 -20.35 5.04 1.35
C GLU A 68 -19.63 4.26 2.44
N ARG A 69 -19.39 2.97 2.22
CA ARG A 69 -18.64 2.12 3.16
C ARG A 69 -17.19 2.55 3.29
N ALA A 70 -16.53 2.94 2.20
CA ALA A 70 -15.17 3.47 2.21
C ALA A 70 -15.08 4.76 3.05
N VAL A 71 -15.97 5.71 2.80
CA VAL A 71 -16.06 6.98 3.54
C VAL A 71 -16.33 6.73 5.02
N ALA A 72 -17.28 5.84 5.34
CA ALA A 72 -17.61 5.50 6.73
C ALA A 72 -16.41 4.89 7.48
N ALA A 73 -15.66 4.00 6.84
CA ALA A 73 -14.47 3.37 7.43
C ALA A 73 -13.36 4.41 7.69
N VAL A 74 -13.07 5.29 6.74
CA VAL A 74 -12.07 6.36 6.93
C VAL A 74 -12.48 7.29 8.07
N LYS A 75 -13.72 7.78 8.09
CA LYS A 75 -14.23 8.63 9.17
C LYS A 75 -14.18 7.92 10.52
N TYR A 76 -14.45 6.62 10.55
CA TYR A 76 -14.37 5.85 11.79
C TYR A 76 -12.93 5.71 12.29
N ALA A 77 -11.98 5.39 11.40
CA ALA A 77 -10.56 5.31 11.73
C ALA A 77 -9.99 6.65 12.22
N LYS A 78 -10.46 7.77 11.64
CA LYS A 78 -10.08 9.13 12.07
C LYS A 78 -10.45 9.46 13.53
N ARG A 79 -11.32 8.68 14.16
CA ARG A 79 -11.63 8.84 15.59
C ARG A 79 -10.48 8.38 16.49
N TYR A 80 -9.57 7.56 15.99
CA TYR A 80 -8.47 6.96 16.74
C TYR A 80 -7.11 7.53 16.37
N VAL A 81 -6.92 7.87 15.08
CA VAL A 81 -5.64 8.34 14.54
C VAL A 81 -5.86 9.50 13.58
N GLU A 82 -4.86 10.38 13.48
CA GLU A 82 -4.88 11.45 12.47
C GLU A 82 -4.42 10.95 11.10
N ASP A 83 -3.51 9.97 11.07
CA ASP A 83 -2.97 9.39 9.83
C ASP A 83 -3.76 8.13 9.47
N VAL A 84 -4.58 8.23 8.42
CA VAL A 84 -5.40 7.13 7.89
C VAL A 84 -5.02 6.88 6.44
N GLU A 85 -4.59 5.67 6.17
CA GLU A 85 -4.39 5.17 4.82
C GLU A 85 -5.59 4.36 4.36
N PHE A 86 -6.05 4.62 3.14
CA PHE A 86 -7.13 3.86 2.51
C PHE A 86 -6.58 3.08 1.31
N TYR A 87 -6.90 1.78 1.22
CA TYR A 87 -6.60 0.99 0.04
C TYR A 87 -7.84 0.67 -0.78
N ALA A 88 -7.76 0.93 -2.09
CA ALA A 88 -8.79 0.55 -3.06
C ALA A 88 -8.44 -0.87 -3.59
N GLU A 89 -8.79 -1.93 -2.84
CA GLU A 89 -8.43 -3.31 -3.22
C GLU A 89 -8.89 -3.60 -4.66
N ASP A 90 -8.01 -4.22 -5.44
CA ASP A 90 -8.22 -4.53 -6.85
C ASP A 90 -8.33 -3.28 -7.76
N ALA A 91 -7.66 -2.20 -7.38
CA ALA A 91 -7.62 -0.97 -8.18
C ALA A 91 -7.04 -1.19 -9.57
N GLY A 92 -6.13 -2.13 -9.75
CA GLY A 92 -5.58 -2.49 -11.06
C GLY A 92 -6.67 -2.79 -12.09
N ARG A 93 -7.75 -3.46 -11.68
CA ARG A 93 -8.91 -3.80 -12.53
C ARG A 93 -10.11 -2.86 -12.38
N THR A 94 -9.99 -1.82 -11.56
CA THR A 94 -11.05 -0.83 -11.39
C THR A 94 -11.00 0.21 -12.49
N GLU A 95 -12.15 0.57 -13.04
CA GLU A 95 -12.28 1.64 -14.02
C GLU A 95 -11.78 2.97 -13.46
N ASN A 96 -11.03 3.73 -14.24
CA ASN A 96 -10.33 4.93 -13.77
C ASN A 96 -11.27 6.02 -13.26
N GLU A 97 -12.38 6.27 -13.96
CA GLU A 97 -13.35 7.30 -13.56
C GLU A 97 -14.02 6.97 -12.22
N TYR A 98 -14.42 5.71 -12.04
CA TYR A 98 -14.98 5.26 -10.78
C TYR A 98 -13.92 5.26 -9.64
N LEU A 99 -12.71 4.81 -9.94
CA LEU A 99 -11.61 4.84 -8.97
C LEU A 99 -11.31 6.27 -8.51
N ALA A 100 -11.31 7.24 -9.43
CA ALA A 100 -11.14 8.67 -9.09
C ALA A 100 -12.23 9.15 -8.12
N ARG A 101 -13.49 8.78 -8.34
CA ARG A 101 -14.60 9.09 -7.42
C ARG A 101 -14.37 8.50 -6.02
N VAL A 102 -13.91 7.25 -5.94
CA VAL A 102 -13.58 6.60 -4.66
C VAL A 102 -12.47 7.37 -3.95
N VAL A 103 -11.36 7.64 -4.66
CA VAL A 103 -10.19 8.34 -4.12
C VAL A 103 -10.57 9.74 -3.62
N GLU A 104 -11.31 10.50 -4.40
CA GLU A 104 -11.80 11.82 -3.99
C GLU A 104 -12.67 11.76 -2.72
N ALA A 105 -13.60 10.79 -2.66
CA ALA A 105 -14.50 10.63 -1.53
C ALA A 105 -13.74 10.29 -0.22
N VAL A 106 -12.73 9.41 -0.29
CA VAL A 106 -11.94 9.04 0.90
C VAL A 106 -10.99 10.15 1.33
N ILE A 107 -10.43 10.93 0.40
CA ILE A 107 -9.64 12.13 0.73
C ILE A 107 -10.54 13.16 1.44
N LYS A 108 -11.72 13.44 0.93
CA LYS A 108 -12.71 14.32 1.58
C LYS A 108 -13.12 13.80 2.97
N ALA A 109 -13.12 12.49 3.18
CA ALA A 109 -13.38 11.86 4.48
C ALA A 109 -12.20 11.97 5.45
N GLY A 110 -11.00 12.33 4.99
CA GLY A 110 -9.81 12.57 5.79
C GLY A 110 -8.67 11.56 5.63
N ALA A 111 -8.71 10.72 4.60
CA ALA A 111 -7.56 9.86 4.26
C ALA A 111 -6.34 10.74 3.92
N THR A 112 -5.20 10.40 4.52
CA THR A 112 -3.91 11.09 4.32
C THR A 112 -3.04 10.40 3.28
N VAL A 113 -3.28 9.12 3.08
CA VAL A 113 -2.65 8.29 2.05
C VAL A 113 -3.73 7.46 1.37
N VAL A 114 -3.63 7.32 0.05
CA VAL A 114 -4.51 6.42 -0.72
C VAL A 114 -3.65 5.44 -1.51
N ASN A 115 -3.80 4.17 -1.20
CA ASN A 115 -3.10 3.07 -1.82
C ASN A 115 -3.88 2.52 -3.01
N ILE A 116 -3.18 2.34 -4.13
CA ILE A 116 -3.71 1.89 -5.42
C ILE A 116 -3.09 0.53 -5.76
N PRO A 117 -3.66 -0.60 -5.26
CA PRO A 117 -3.04 -1.90 -5.45
C PRO A 117 -3.33 -2.52 -6.83
N ASP A 118 -2.28 -3.05 -7.45
CA ASP A 118 -2.38 -4.09 -8.46
C ASP A 118 -2.48 -5.46 -7.76
N THR A 119 -3.68 -5.73 -7.24
CA THR A 119 -3.94 -6.87 -6.35
C THR A 119 -3.77 -8.21 -7.05
N THR A 120 -4.06 -8.28 -8.33
CA THR A 120 -3.92 -9.52 -9.12
C THR A 120 -2.56 -9.67 -9.77
N GLY A 121 -1.70 -8.64 -9.71
CA GLY A 121 -0.37 -8.64 -10.33
C GLY A 121 -0.41 -8.72 -11.86
N TYR A 122 -1.45 -8.18 -12.49
CA TYR A 122 -1.74 -8.31 -13.92
C TYR A 122 -1.42 -7.07 -14.74
N CYS A 123 -1.26 -5.91 -14.09
CA CYS A 123 -0.97 -4.67 -14.80
C CYS A 123 0.40 -4.70 -15.49
N LEU A 124 0.46 -4.11 -16.66
CA LEU A 124 1.72 -3.74 -17.28
C LEU A 124 2.19 -2.38 -16.77
N PRO A 125 3.50 -2.07 -16.79
CA PRO A 125 4.02 -0.82 -16.24
C PRO A 125 3.39 0.44 -16.81
N GLU A 126 3.14 0.47 -18.13
CA GLU A 126 2.49 1.60 -18.78
C GLU A 126 1.04 1.78 -18.32
N GLU A 127 0.28 0.68 -18.19
CA GLU A 127 -1.11 0.70 -17.72
C GLU A 127 -1.20 1.19 -16.28
N TYR A 128 -0.33 0.66 -15.41
CA TYR A 128 -0.31 1.03 -14.01
C TYR A 128 0.12 2.50 -13.81
N GLY A 129 1.18 2.93 -14.50
CA GLY A 129 1.62 4.32 -14.47
C GLY A 129 0.55 5.29 -15.00
N ALA A 130 -0.13 4.92 -16.10
CA ALA A 130 -1.22 5.72 -16.66
C ALA A 130 -2.40 5.86 -15.66
N LYS A 131 -2.70 4.82 -14.89
CA LYS A 131 -3.72 4.85 -13.85
C LYS A 131 -3.36 5.84 -12.73
N ILE A 132 -2.12 5.82 -12.23
CA ILE A 132 -1.64 6.78 -11.23
C ILE A 132 -1.71 8.21 -11.78
N ARG A 133 -1.21 8.43 -13.00
CA ARG A 133 -1.29 9.75 -13.65
C ARG A 133 -2.73 10.24 -13.80
N TYR A 134 -3.64 9.35 -14.20
CA TYR A 134 -5.06 9.69 -14.32
C TYR A 134 -5.64 10.21 -12.99
N LEU A 135 -5.32 9.54 -11.88
CA LEU A 135 -5.76 9.98 -10.55
C LEU A 135 -5.15 11.34 -10.16
N MET A 136 -3.86 11.56 -10.45
CA MET A 136 -3.20 12.84 -10.20
C MET A 136 -3.84 14.00 -10.99
N GLU A 137 -4.37 13.73 -12.17
CA GLU A 137 -4.95 14.74 -13.08
C GLU A 137 -6.45 14.98 -12.84
N HIS A 138 -7.20 14.00 -12.30
CA HIS A 138 -8.67 14.04 -12.28
C HIS A 138 -9.30 13.99 -10.89
N VAL A 139 -8.52 13.82 -9.83
CA VAL A 139 -9.06 13.78 -8.46
C VAL A 139 -8.98 15.16 -7.82
N ASP A 140 -10.12 15.73 -7.47
CA ASP A 140 -10.17 16.99 -6.74
C ASP A 140 -9.58 16.84 -5.33
N GLY A 141 -8.61 17.71 -5.00
CA GLY A 141 -7.93 17.70 -3.70
C GLY A 141 -6.89 16.59 -3.53
N ILE A 142 -6.37 16.05 -4.64
CA ILE A 142 -5.30 15.04 -4.62
C ILE A 142 -4.05 15.51 -3.89
N ASP A 143 -3.79 16.81 -3.86
CA ASP A 143 -2.70 17.47 -3.14
C ASP A 143 -2.80 17.33 -1.61
N LYS A 144 -3.95 16.94 -1.07
CA LYS A 144 -4.19 16.72 0.36
C LYS A 144 -3.84 15.31 0.84
N ALA A 145 -3.49 14.41 -0.06
CA ALA A 145 -3.12 13.05 0.25
C ALA A 145 -1.94 12.58 -0.60
N ILE A 146 -1.28 11.54 -0.14
CA ILE A 146 -0.20 10.86 -0.87
C ILE A 146 -0.79 9.66 -1.60
N LEU A 147 -0.54 9.50 -2.90
CA LEU A 147 -0.80 8.24 -3.59
C LEU A 147 0.31 7.24 -3.28
N SER A 148 -0.10 6.04 -2.93
CA SER A 148 0.75 4.89 -2.63
C SER A 148 0.58 3.80 -3.68
N THR A 149 1.67 3.12 -4.02
CA THR A 149 1.64 1.93 -4.88
C THR A 149 1.75 0.66 -4.06
N HIS A 150 1.04 -0.39 -4.47
CA HIS A 150 1.16 -1.74 -3.95
C HIS A 150 1.01 -2.72 -5.11
N CYS A 151 2.07 -3.43 -5.49
CA CYS A 151 2.03 -4.28 -6.67
C CYS A 151 2.42 -5.71 -6.34
N HIS A 152 1.58 -6.66 -6.77
CA HIS A 152 1.86 -8.09 -6.72
C HIS A 152 2.64 -8.53 -7.96
N ASN A 153 3.32 -9.67 -7.84
CA ASN A 153 4.34 -10.10 -8.82
C ASN A 153 3.91 -11.28 -9.69
N ASP A 154 2.62 -11.48 -9.88
CA ASP A 154 2.10 -12.66 -10.58
C ASP A 154 2.60 -12.78 -12.03
N LEU A 155 2.75 -11.66 -12.73
CA LEU A 155 3.37 -11.61 -14.06
C LEU A 155 4.84 -11.14 -14.04
N GLY A 156 5.48 -11.06 -12.87
CA GLY A 156 6.87 -10.63 -12.77
C GLY A 156 7.09 -9.11 -12.94
N MET A 157 6.02 -8.30 -12.82
CA MET A 157 6.06 -6.85 -13.10
C MET A 157 5.99 -5.96 -11.86
N ALA A 158 5.96 -6.51 -10.66
CA ALA A 158 5.70 -5.74 -9.45
C ALA A 158 6.64 -4.54 -9.27
N THR A 159 7.95 -4.73 -9.37
CA THR A 159 8.93 -3.66 -9.24
C THR A 159 8.81 -2.64 -10.38
N ALA A 160 8.61 -3.11 -11.62
CA ALA A 160 8.43 -2.24 -12.78
C ALA A 160 7.16 -1.39 -12.66
N ASN A 161 6.04 -1.98 -12.21
CA ASN A 161 4.78 -1.27 -11.97
C ASN A 161 4.95 -0.23 -10.87
N THR A 162 5.59 -0.58 -9.77
CA THR A 162 5.87 0.35 -8.66
C THR A 162 6.67 1.56 -9.12
N ILE A 163 7.76 1.34 -9.86
CA ILE A 163 8.58 2.45 -10.41
C ILE A 163 7.76 3.28 -11.39
N SER A 164 6.97 2.65 -12.26
CA SER A 164 6.07 3.38 -13.17
C SER A 164 5.09 4.26 -12.40
N GLY A 165 4.52 3.75 -11.30
CA GLY A 165 3.65 4.55 -10.42
C GLY A 165 4.36 5.75 -9.80
N VAL A 166 5.59 5.55 -9.32
CA VAL A 166 6.43 6.64 -8.76
C VAL A 166 6.72 7.71 -9.81
N LEU A 167 7.08 7.33 -11.02
CA LEU A 167 7.33 8.27 -12.12
C LEU A 167 6.08 9.04 -12.56
N ASN A 168 4.90 8.54 -12.26
CA ASN A 168 3.61 9.16 -12.59
C ASN A 168 2.91 9.84 -11.40
N GLY A 169 3.56 10.00 -10.24
CA GLY A 169 3.06 10.85 -9.16
C GLY A 169 2.92 10.19 -7.79
N ALA A 170 3.03 8.88 -7.67
CA ALA A 170 3.04 8.22 -6.35
C ALA A 170 4.27 8.64 -5.54
N ARG A 171 4.09 8.81 -4.23
CA ARG A 171 5.17 9.22 -3.30
C ARG A 171 5.30 8.30 -2.08
N GLN A 172 4.47 7.28 -1.99
CA GLN A 172 4.66 6.14 -1.10
C GLN A 172 4.67 4.85 -1.94
N VAL A 173 5.47 3.88 -1.52
CA VAL A 173 5.50 2.54 -2.11
C VAL A 173 5.39 1.50 -1.00
N GLU A 174 4.50 0.53 -1.18
CA GLU A 174 4.41 -0.63 -0.29
C GLU A 174 5.24 -1.76 -0.88
N VAL A 175 6.24 -2.16 -0.13
CA VAL A 175 7.25 -3.11 -0.57
C VAL A 175 7.61 -4.07 0.55
N THR A 176 8.21 -5.20 0.21
CA THR A 176 8.64 -6.20 1.19
C THR A 176 10.11 -6.56 0.97
N MET A 177 10.80 -6.88 2.06
CA MET A 177 12.14 -7.44 1.95
C MET A 177 12.09 -8.77 1.19
N ASN A 178 12.97 -8.97 0.23
CA ASN A 178 13.04 -10.14 -0.66
C ASN A 178 11.80 -10.34 -1.56
N GLY A 179 10.90 -9.37 -1.65
CA GLY A 179 9.67 -9.50 -2.41
C GLY A 179 8.69 -10.52 -1.84
N ILE A 180 8.80 -10.86 -0.56
CA ILE A 180 7.90 -11.82 0.10
C ILE A 180 6.47 -11.29 0.07
N GLY A 181 5.52 -12.17 -0.22
CA GLY A 181 4.10 -11.82 -0.28
C GLY A 181 3.24 -12.99 -0.73
N GLU A 182 1.99 -12.70 -1.01
CA GLU A 182 1.04 -13.69 -1.52
C GLU A 182 1.45 -14.20 -2.91
N ARG A 183 1.17 -15.45 -3.19
CA ARG A 183 1.36 -16.13 -4.48
C ARG A 183 2.80 -16.00 -5.03
N ALA A 184 3.05 -15.08 -5.97
CA ALA A 184 4.37 -14.83 -6.57
C ALA A 184 5.16 -13.73 -5.85
N GLY A 185 4.61 -13.17 -4.77
CA GLY A 185 5.23 -12.13 -3.97
C GLY A 185 4.80 -10.72 -4.33
N ASN A 186 5.44 -9.76 -3.69
CA ASN A 186 5.20 -8.32 -3.82
C ASN A 186 6.43 -7.63 -4.43
N THR A 187 6.30 -6.32 -4.62
CA THR A 187 7.45 -5.48 -4.97
C THR A 187 8.56 -5.63 -3.93
N SER A 188 9.78 -5.82 -4.39
CA SER A 188 10.96 -5.98 -3.55
C SER A 188 11.50 -4.62 -3.08
N LEU A 189 11.65 -4.44 -1.77
CA LEU A 189 12.19 -3.23 -1.16
C LEU A 189 13.59 -2.90 -1.71
N GLU A 190 14.46 -3.89 -1.73
CA GLU A 190 15.85 -3.74 -2.16
C GLU A 190 15.95 -3.34 -3.62
N GLU A 191 15.07 -3.85 -4.49
CA GLU A 191 15.06 -3.48 -5.90
C GLU A 191 14.65 -2.01 -6.08
N VAL A 192 13.55 -1.58 -5.47
CA VAL A 192 13.11 -0.19 -5.54
C VAL A 192 14.15 0.77 -4.98
N ALA A 193 14.69 0.47 -3.79
CA ALA A 193 15.71 1.31 -3.15
C ALA A 193 16.95 1.47 -4.04
N MET A 194 17.42 0.40 -4.66
CA MET A 194 18.59 0.44 -5.53
C MET A 194 18.32 1.08 -6.89
N ILE A 195 17.12 0.93 -7.46
CA ILE A 195 16.72 1.65 -8.68
C ILE A 195 16.81 3.16 -8.42
N LEU A 196 16.17 3.66 -7.37
CA LEU A 196 16.21 5.09 -7.01
C LEU A 196 17.64 5.57 -6.71
N ARG A 197 18.45 4.72 -6.09
CA ARG A 197 19.86 5.04 -5.80
C ARG A 197 20.74 5.13 -7.04
N CYS A 198 20.50 4.28 -8.03
CA CYS A 198 21.34 4.19 -9.24
C CYS A 198 20.92 5.17 -10.34
N HIS A 199 19.63 5.46 -10.46
CA HIS A 199 19.09 6.35 -11.48
C HIS A 199 19.06 7.81 -10.99
N LYS A 200 20.16 8.54 -11.22
CA LYS A 200 20.31 9.93 -10.79
C LYS A 200 19.48 10.93 -11.59
N ASP A 201 18.96 10.53 -12.71
CA ASP A 201 18.01 11.26 -13.54
C ASP A 201 16.59 11.26 -12.97
N ILE A 202 16.29 10.36 -12.03
CA ILE A 202 15.04 10.37 -11.28
C ILE A 202 15.23 11.32 -10.07
N ASP A 203 14.55 12.46 -10.08
CA ASP A 203 14.58 13.43 -8.96
C ASP A 203 13.69 12.98 -7.79
N ILE A 204 13.88 11.75 -7.35
CA ILE A 204 13.18 11.12 -6.23
C ILE A 204 14.19 10.23 -5.51
N ASP A 205 14.23 10.30 -4.19
CA ASP A 205 15.15 9.51 -3.38
C ASP A 205 14.42 8.87 -2.19
N THR A 206 15.14 8.02 -1.46
CA THR A 206 14.67 7.34 -0.26
C THR A 206 15.75 7.35 0.82
N ASN A 207 15.33 7.38 2.07
CA ASN A 207 16.22 7.31 3.23
C ASN A 207 16.60 5.86 3.64
N ILE A 208 16.32 4.88 2.81
CA ILE A 208 16.69 3.49 3.09
C ILE A 208 18.21 3.36 3.18
N ASN A 209 18.69 2.80 4.31
CA ASN A 209 20.10 2.51 4.48
C ASN A 209 20.49 1.27 3.66
N THR A 210 21.04 1.52 2.48
CA THR A 210 21.40 0.45 1.53
C THR A 210 22.43 -0.54 2.08
N GLN A 211 23.29 -0.14 3.02
CA GLN A 211 24.25 -1.04 3.66
C GLN A 211 23.58 -2.11 4.55
N LYS A 212 22.32 -1.87 4.96
CA LYS A 212 21.54 -2.82 5.75
C LYS A 212 20.70 -3.78 4.91
N ILE A 213 20.61 -3.58 3.61
CA ILE A 213 19.78 -4.41 2.73
C ILE A 213 20.19 -5.88 2.81
N TYR A 214 21.45 -6.20 2.50
CA TYR A 214 21.91 -7.60 2.48
C TYR A 214 21.79 -8.31 3.85
N PRO A 215 22.29 -7.76 4.97
CA PRO A 215 22.12 -8.41 6.28
C PRO A 215 20.65 -8.56 6.68
N THR A 216 19.77 -7.61 6.33
CA THR A 216 18.33 -7.71 6.59
C THR A 216 17.68 -8.80 5.73
N SER A 217 18.05 -8.88 4.46
CA SER A 217 17.57 -9.94 3.55
C SER A 217 17.94 -11.34 4.10
N ARG A 218 19.18 -11.52 4.53
CA ARG A 218 19.63 -12.79 5.13
C ARG A 218 18.87 -13.14 6.40
N MET A 219 18.66 -12.17 7.27
CA MET A 219 17.91 -12.36 8.51
C MET A 219 16.45 -12.74 8.22
N VAL A 220 15.77 -12.04 7.34
CA VAL A 220 14.38 -12.34 6.95
C VAL A 220 14.29 -13.75 6.33
N SER A 221 15.18 -14.08 5.40
CA SER A 221 15.26 -15.42 4.79
C SER A 221 15.39 -16.53 5.84
N SER A 222 16.25 -16.33 6.85
CA SER A 222 16.44 -17.28 7.94
C SER A 222 15.20 -17.39 8.84
N LEU A 223 14.64 -16.27 9.29
CA LEU A 223 13.49 -16.25 10.20
C LEU A 223 12.23 -16.82 9.57
N MET A 224 12.03 -16.57 8.29
CA MET A 224 10.88 -17.06 7.52
C MET A 224 11.06 -18.48 6.99
N ASN A 225 12.29 -19.03 7.09
CA ASN A 225 12.69 -20.28 6.42
C ASN A 225 12.35 -20.27 4.92
N MET A 226 12.55 -19.12 4.29
CA MET A 226 12.32 -18.90 2.85
C MET A 226 13.66 -18.48 2.22
N PRO A 227 14.41 -19.41 1.62
CA PRO A 227 15.67 -19.07 0.98
C PRO A 227 15.46 -18.15 -0.21
N VAL A 228 16.32 -17.14 -0.33
CA VAL A 228 16.35 -16.29 -1.49
C VAL A 228 16.85 -17.10 -2.68
N GLN A 229 16.15 -17.04 -3.80
CA GLN A 229 16.57 -17.78 -5.00
C GLN A 229 17.95 -17.27 -5.49
N PRO A 230 18.79 -18.14 -6.08
CA PRO A 230 20.16 -17.77 -6.46
C PRO A 230 20.29 -16.62 -7.45
N ASN A 231 19.27 -16.41 -8.28
CA ASN A 231 19.24 -15.36 -9.32
C ASN A 231 18.41 -14.12 -8.91
N LYS A 232 18.12 -13.96 -7.61
CA LYS A 232 17.41 -12.79 -7.12
C LYS A 232 18.23 -11.52 -7.36
N ALA A 233 17.58 -10.47 -7.88
CA ALA A 233 18.23 -9.17 -8.05
C ALA A 233 18.63 -8.56 -6.69
N ILE A 234 19.79 -7.95 -6.61
CA ILE A 234 20.34 -7.14 -5.51
C ILE A 234 20.85 -7.96 -4.31
N VAL A 235 20.17 -9.01 -3.88
CA VAL A 235 20.50 -9.80 -2.68
C VAL A 235 20.71 -11.27 -2.96
#